data_655e371c4b8de76711927d2ccf97184d
#
_entry.id   655e371c4b8de76711927d2ccf97184d
#
_cell.length_a   1.000
_cell.length_b   1.000
_cell.length_c   1.000
_cell.angle_alpha   90.00
_cell.angle_beta   90.00
_cell.angle_gamma   90.00
#
_symmetry.space_group_name_H-M   'P 1'
#
loop_
_entity.id
_entity.type
_entity.pdbx_description
1 polymer ?
#
loop_
_entity_poly.entity_id
_entity_poly.type
_entity_poly.pdbx_seq_one_letter_code
_entity_poly.pdbx_strand_id
1 'polypeptide(L)'
;MINRRGRRQFLGAALASLAGTALPSRLRAAGAAAALSQLSIDDQLTLIQGAGGNVLLLRTADGGVLVDGGAPAASAMLLDRVQGLLGRAPVAALFNTHWHPDQTGSNATLGRRGAKIIAHENTKGWLSTSFYVDWQDRSYVPLPPVARPNDTFYTKGRTQLGGRTIEYGHLPAAHTDGDIYVRFVEANVIAVGGALGGGRYPLMDYTTGGWLGGVVEASQALLSMSDAQTRFVAAEGAIQSRADLQVQLDMARATRERIAEAMKRGFSVDDMLAQGLTKDFDPAWGDPRFFLRSSYRGLWGHVRELGAI
;
A
#
# COMPACT_ATOMS: atom_id res chain seq x y z
N MET A 1 59.41 -39.53 39.63
CA MET A 1 59.29 -40.97 39.57
C MET A 1 57.88 -41.32 39.09
N ILE A 2 57.79 -41.75 37.85
CA ILE A 2 57.48 -43.09 37.39
C ILE A 2 56.14 -43.57 37.99
N ASN A 3 55.09 -43.77 37.15
CA ASN A 3 55.03 -44.82 36.16
C ASN A 3 53.81 -44.70 35.20
N ARG A 4 54.02 -45.06 33.96
CA ARG A 4 53.09 -45.31 32.88
C ARG A 4 52.42 -46.67 33.05
N ARG A 5 51.32 -46.87 32.35
CA ARG A 5 50.62 -48.08 31.86
C ARG A 5 49.21 -48.17 32.45
N GLY A 6 48.16 -48.46 31.72
CA GLY A 6 48.07 -49.28 30.52
C GLY A 6 46.74 -49.11 29.78
N ARG A 7 46.89 -49.29 28.49
CA ARG A 7 45.86 -49.51 27.50
C ARG A 7 45.12 -50.81 27.69
N ARG A 8 43.86 -50.85 27.41
CA ARG A 8 43.21 -51.79 26.46
C ARG A 8 41.81 -52.20 26.87
N GLN A 9 40.93 -51.84 25.89
CA GLN A 9 39.82 -52.67 25.38
C GLN A 9 38.64 -52.98 26.31
N PHE A 10 37.50 -52.36 25.94
CA PHE A 10 36.27 -53.14 25.77
C PHE A 10 35.48 -52.57 24.58
N LEU A 11 35.37 -53.35 23.53
CA LEU A 11 34.42 -53.20 22.44
C LEU A 11 33.07 -53.67 22.96
N GLY A 12 32.09 -52.81 22.97
CA GLY A 12 30.69 -53.12 23.23
C GLY A 12 29.85 -52.34 22.23
N ALA A 13 29.29 -53.02 21.25
CA ALA A 13 28.38 -52.45 20.26
C ALA A 13 27.14 -51.88 20.91
N ALA A 14 26.88 -50.61 20.73
CA ALA A 14 25.57 -50.01 20.93
C ALA A 14 25.20 -49.23 19.67
N LEU A 15 24.20 -49.70 19.00
CA LEU A 15 23.51 -49.02 17.88
C LEU A 15 23.06 -47.65 18.35
N ALA A 16 23.74 -46.60 17.90
CA ALA A 16 23.31 -45.22 18.07
C ALA A 16 22.32 -44.88 16.98
N SER A 17 21.09 -44.75 17.38
CA SER A 17 20.02 -44.10 16.58
C SER A 17 20.45 -42.67 16.29
N LEU A 18 20.80 -42.36 15.05
CA LEU A 18 20.93 -41.04 14.52
C LEU A 18 19.52 -40.41 14.43
N ALA A 19 19.08 -39.83 15.54
CA ALA A 19 17.99 -38.85 15.48
C ALA A 19 18.57 -37.58 14.83
N GLY A 20 18.52 -37.53 13.52
CA GLY A 20 18.71 -36.29 12.77
C GLY A 20 17.64 -35.32 13.20
N THR A 21 18.02 -34.30 13.96
CA THR A 21 17.19 -33.09 14.11
C THR A 21 17.13 -32.44 12.76
N ALA A 22 16.15 -32.85 11.95
CA ALA A 22 15.70 -32.06 10.78
C ALA A 22 15.18 -30.74 11.34
N LEU A 23 16.01 -29.70 11.26
CA LEU A 23 15.53 -28.35 11.28
C LEU A 23 14.40 -28.27 10.26
N PRO A 24 13.20 -27.81 10.64
CA PRO A 24 12.18 -27.55 9.65
C PRO A 24 12.74 -26.45 8.75
N SER A 25 13.23 -26.85 7.55
CA SER A 25 13.32 -25.94 6.45
C SER A 25 11.92 -25.33 6.32
N ARG A 26 11.78 -24.08 6.75
CA ARG A 26 10.65 -23.25 6.36
C ARG A 26 10.74 -23.16 4.84
N LEU A 27 10.21 -24.15 4.16
CA LEU A 27 9.70 -24.01 2.82
C LEU A 27 8.75 -22.80 2.92
N ARG A 28 9.27 -21.64 2.53
CA ARG A 28 8.42 -20.59 2.06
C ARG A 28 7.57 -21.26 0.97
N ALA A 29 6.37 -21.64 1.34
CA ALA A 29 5.36 -21.96 0.36
C ALA A 29 5.38 -20.77 -0.58
N ALA A 30 5.85 -20.99 -1.81
CA ALA A 30 5.52 -20.12 -2.91
C ALA A 30 3.99 -20.15 -2.91
N GLY A 31 3.38 -19.11 -2.33
CA GLY A 31 1.95 -19.00 -2.18
C GLY A 31 1.39 -19.22 -3.58
N ALA A 32 0.52 -20.19 -3.73
CA ALA A 32 -0.28 -20.30 -4.94
C ALA A 32 -0.80 -18.90 -5.23
N ALA A 33 -0.51 -18.37 -6.41
CA ALA A 33 -0.93 -17.03 -6.79
C ALA A 33 -2.43 -16.97 -6.50
N ALA A 34 -2.82 -16.09 -5.58
CA ALA A 34 -4.21 -15.98 -5.17
C ALA A 34 -5.04 -15.74 -6.44
N ALA A 35 -6.06 -16.56 -6.64
CA ALA A 35 -6.91 -16.40 -7.83
C ALA A 35 -7.50 -14.99 -7.82
N LEU A 36 -7.47 -14.31 -8.97
CA LEU A 36 -8.11 -13.00 -9.09
C LEU A 36 -9.63 -13.16 -8.87
N SER A 37 -10.17 -12.35 -7.98
CA SER A 37 -11.61 -12.14 -7.87
C SER A 37 -12.01 -10.82 -8.54
N GLN A 38 -13.27 -10.71 -8.92
CA GLN A 38 -13.81 -9.48 -9.51
C GLN A 38 -15.17 -9.17 -8.90
N LEU A 39 -15.41 -7.89 -8.66
CA LEU A 39 -16.67 -7.35 -8.19
C LEU A 39 -17.13 -6.27 -9.17
N SER A 40 -18.27 -6.47 -9.82
CA SER A 40 -18.89 -5.42 -10.63
C SER A 40 -19.45 -4.34 -9.72
N ILE A 41 -19.01 -3.12 -9.91
CA ILE A 41 -19.50 -1.94 -9.18
C ILE A 41 -20.72 -1.35 -9.90
N ASP A 42 -20.62 -1.25 -11.21
CA ASP A 42 -21.70 -0.97 -12.15
C ASP A 42 -21.46 -1.74 -13.46
N ASP A 43 -22.16 -1.40 -14.53
CA ASP A 43 -22.05 -2.06 -15.85
C ASP A 43 -20.68 -1.85 -16.53
N GLN A 44 -19.93 -0.81 -16.15
CA GLN A 44 -18.65 -0.45 -16.75
C GLN A 44 -17.49 -0.51 -15.78
N LEU A 45 -17.71 -0.32 -14.47
CA LEU A 45 -16.68 -0.26 -13.45
C LEU A 45 -16.57 -1.57 -12.66
N THR A 46 -15.40 -2.16 -12.67
CA THR A 46 -15.11 -3.43 -12.00
C THR A 46 -13.91 -3.28 -11.06
N LEU A 47 -14.05 -3.77 -9.82
CA LEU A 47 -12.93 -3.97 -8.90
C LEU A 47 -12.35 -5.37 -9.12
N ILE A 48 -11.04 -5.44 -9.34
CA ILE A 48 -10.25 -6.68 -9.44
C ILE A 48 -9.37 -6.77 -8.20
N GLN A 49 -9.44 -7.88 -7.48
CA GLN A 49 -8.68 -8.14 -6.27
C GLN A 49 -7.79 -9.38 -6.43
N GLY A 50 -6.75 -9.52 -5.59
CA GLY A 50 -5.82 -10.64 -5.64
C GLY A 50 -4.61 -10.40 -6.54
N ALA A 51 -4.48 -9.21 -7.11
CA ALA A 51 -3.32 -8.80 -7.93
C ALA A 51 -2.16 -8.23 -7.09
N GLY A 52 -2.14 -8.43 -5.78
CA GLY A 52 -1.19 -7.80 -4.85
C GLY A 52 -1.64 -6.43 -4.35
N GLY A 53 -2.75 -5.93 -4.87
CA GLY A 53 -3.49 -4.75 -4.48
C GLY A 53 -4.84 -4.74 -5.20
N ASN A 54 -5.69 -3.79 -4.83
CA ASN A 54 -6.95 -3.52 -5.52
C ASN A 54 -6.66 -2.79 -6.84
N VAL A 55 -7.34 -3.21 -7.90
CA VAL A 55 -7.25 -2.58 -9.23
C VAL A 55 -8.67 -2.26 -9.70
N LEU A 56 -8.93 -1.00 -10.05
CA LEU A 56 -10.19 -0.65 -10.69
C LEU A 56 -10.01 -0.62 -12.22
N LEU A 57 -10.97 -1.21 -12.93
CA LEU A 57 -11.09 -1.17 -14.37
C LEU A 57 -12.40 -0.49 -14.76
N LEU A 58 -12.31 0.68 -15.39
CA LEU A 58 -13.40 1.28 -16.15
C LEU A 58 -13.32 0.78 -17.60
N ARG A 59 -14.41 0.18 -18.09
CA ARG A 59 -14.54 -0.27 -19.47
C ARG A 59 -15.38 0.73 -20.27
N THR A 60 -14.87 1.14 -21.41
CA THR A 60 -15.60 2.02 -22.35
C THR A 60 -15.42 1.54 -23.78
N ALA A 61 -16.21 2.09 -24.72
CA ALA A 61 -16.04 1.80 -26.14
C ALA A 61 -14.68 2.27 -26.68
N ASP A 62 -14.10 3.32 -26.06
CA ASP A 62 -12.84 3.93 -26.47
C ASP A 62 -11.61 3.27 -25.82
N GLY A 63 -11.81 2.27 -24.96
CA GLY A 63 -10.76 1.56 -24.25
C GLY A 63 -11.01 1.42 -22.77
N GLY A 64 -10.03 0.89 -22.06
CA GLY A 64 -10.05 0.73 -20.61
C GLY A 64 -9.24 1.81 -19.88
N VAL A 65 -9.70 2.19 -18.69
CA VAL A 65 -8.88 2.94 -17.72
C VAL A 65 -8.66 2.07 -16.51
N LEU A 66 -7.40 1.93 -16.11
CA LEU A 66 -7.02 1.27 -14.84
C LEU A 66 -6.70 2.31 -13.77
N VAL A 67 -7.06 2.02 -12.54
CA VAL A 67 -6.45 2.61 -11.36
C VAL A 67 -5.67 1.53 -10.65
N ASP A 68 -4.37 1.76 -10.56
CA ASP A 68 -3.31 0.85 -10.13
C ASP A 68 -3.10 -0.37 -11.05
N GLY A 69 -1.89 -0.91 -10.98
CA GLY A 69 -1.42 -1.93 -11.90
C GLY A 69 -1.11 -3.28 -11.26
N GLY A 70 -1.47 -3.45 -9.98
CA GLY A 70 -1.14 -4.65 -9.22
C GLY A 70 0.36 -4.85 -9.03
N ALA A 71 0.74 -5.91 -8.30
CA ALA A 71 2.12 -6.27 -8.06
C ALA A 71 2.81 -6.84 -9.31
N PRO A 72 4.14 -6.67 -9.47
CA PRO A 72 4.87 -7.19 -10.63
C PRO A 72 4.66 -8.68 -10.89
N ALA A 73 4.61 -9.49 -9.83
CA ALA A 73 4.41 -10.94 -9.94
C ALA A 73 3.00 -11.31 -10.45
N ALA A 74 2.00 -10.46 -10.26
CA ALA A 74 0.63 -10.67 -10.69
C ALA A 74 0.31 -10.01 -12.05
N SER A 75 1.22 -9.19 -12.58
CA SER A 75 0.97 -8.35 -13.76
C SER A 75 0.45 -9.12 -14.98
N ALA A 76 1.03 -10.27 -15.31
CA ALA A 76 0.59 -11.07 -16.46
C ALA A 76 -0.86 -11.54 -16.28
N MET A 77 -1.17 -12.15 -15.12
CA MET A 77 -2.50 -12.65 -14.80
C MET A 77 -3.55 -11.52 -14.74
N LEU A 78 -3.17 -10.38 -14.16
CA LEU A 78 -4.01 -9.19 -14.12
C LEU A 78 -4.33 -8.69 -15.53
N LEU A 79 -3.32 -8.52 -16.38
CA LEU A 79 -3.50 -8.00 -17.73
C LEU A 79 -4.27 -8.96 -18.65
N ASP A 80 -4.12 -10.26 -18.47
CA ASP A 80 -4.97 -11.26 -19.16
C ASP A 80 -6.43 -11.13 -18.75
N ARG A 81 -6.71 -10.95 -17.45
CA ARG A 81 -8.06 -10.71 -16.94
C ARG A 81 -8.64 -9.41 -17.50
N VAL A 82 -7.87 -8.32 -17.45
CA VAL A 82 -8.25 -7.02 -18.00
C VAL A 82 -8.57 -7.12 -19.50
N GLN A 83 -7.71 -7.80 -20.28
CA GLN A 83 -7.93 -7.98 -21.72
C GLN A 83 -9.17 -8.83 -22.00
N GLY A 84 -9.42 -9.85 -21.19
CA GLY A 84 -10.66 -10.65 -21.30
C GLY A 84 -11.93 -9.81 -21.08
N LEU A 85 -11.87 -8.80 -20.19
CA LEU A 85 -12.98 -7.88 -19.93
C LEU A 85 -13.14 -6.80 -21.00
N LEU A 86 -12.03 -6.36 -21.61
CA LEU A 86 -12.01 -5.33 -22.66
C LEU A 86 -12.24 -5.88 -24.07
N GLY A 87 -12.09 -7.18 -24.29
CA GLY A 87 -12.14 -7.79 -25.61
C GLY A 87 -10.95 -7.32 -26.46
N ARG A 88 -11.19 -6.55 -27.52
CA ARG A 88 -10.14 -6.00 -28.40
C ARG A 88 -9.71 -4.57 -28.03
N ALA A 89 -10.44 -3.90 -27.15
CA ALA A 89 -10.12 -2.55 -26.78
C ALA A 89 -8.81 -2.47 -25.97
N PRO A 90 -7.97 -1.44 -26.19
CA PRO A 90 -6.72 -1.29 -25.44
C PRO A 90 -6.99 -0.73 -24.02
N VAL A 91 -6.00 -0.84 -23.15
CA VAL A 91 -5.92 0.01 -21.96
C VAL A 91 -5.40 1.37 -22.42
N ALA A 92 -6.26 2.38 -22.39
CA ALA A 92 -5.95 3.73 -22.83
C ALA A 92 -5.15 4.52 -21.79
N ALA A 93 -5.48 4.32 -20.49
CA ALA A 93 -4.81 5.00 -19.39
C ALA A 93 -4.69 4.11 -18.14
N LEU A 94 -3.63 4.37 -17.38
CA LEU A 94 -3.36 3.81 -16.06
C LEU A 94 -3.07 4.96 -15.11
N PHE A 95 -3.86 5.08 -14.04
CA PHE A 95 -3.54 5.95 -12.91
C PHE A 95 -2.73 5.16 -11.88
N ASN A 96 -1.59 5.66 -11.42
CA ASN A 96 -0.93 5.14 -10.24
C ASN A 96 -1.27 6.01 -9.04
N THR A 97 -1.94 5.43 -8.03
CA THR A 97 -2.33 6.16 -6.82
C THR A 97 -1.13 6.61 -6.01
N HIS A 98 -0.04 5.84 -6.05
CA HIS A 98 1.28 6.15 -5.48
C HIS A 98 2.37 5.27 -6.11
N TRP A 99 3.62 5.37 -5.63
CA TRP A 99 4.78 4.75 -6.27
C TRP A 99 5.00 3.26 -5.96
N HIS A 100 4.38 2.68 -4.95
CA HIS A 100 4.70 1.32 -4.49
C HIS A 100 4.56 0.26 -5.58
N PRO A 101 5.37 -0.82 -5.52
CA PRO A 101 5.39 -1.84 -6.59
C PRO A 101 4.07 -2.55 -6.82
N ASP A 102 3.24 -2.67 -5.79
CA ASP A 102 1.92 -3.30 -5.86
C ASP A 102 0.85 -2.41 -6.53
N GLN A 103 1.17 -1.15 -6.82
CA GLN A 103 0.38 -0.24 -7.65
C GLN A 103 0.96 -0.05 -9.04
N THR A 104 2.27 -0.23 -9.20
CA THR A 104 2.99 0.12 -10.43
C THR A 104 3.48 -1.10 -11.23
N GLY A 105 3.15 -2.32 -10.77
CA GLY A 105 3.70 -3.56 -11.34
C GLY A 105 3.41 -3.82 -12.82
N SER A 106 2.32 -3.27 -13.35
CA SER A 106 1.97 -3.40 -14.77
C SER A 106 2.44 -2.23 -15.64
N ASN A 107 3.06 -1.19 -15.05
CA ASN A 107 3.47 0.02 -15.77
C ASN A 107 4.30 -0.29 -17.02
N ALA A 108 5.35 -1.11 -16.90
CA ALA A 108 6.25 -1.42 -18.01
C ALA A 108 5.52 -2.07 -19.19
N THR A 109 4.58 -2.97 -18.93
CA THR A 109 3.84 -3.66 -19.99
C THR A 109 2.82 -2.73 -20.64
N LEU A 110 2.11 -1.95 -19.85
CA LEU A 110 1.12 -0.99 -20.35
C LEU A 110 1.78 0.17 -21.08
N GLY A 111 2.90 0.70 -20.58
CA GLY A 111 3.66 1.74 -21.26
C GLY A 111 4.19 1.30 -22.62
N ARG A 112 4.72 0.05 -22.75
CA ARG A 112 5.10 -0.51 -24.06
C ARG A 112 3.93 -0.67 -25.03
N ARG A 113 2.71 -0.83 -24.51
CA ARG A 113 1.48 -0.89 -25.31
C ARG A 113 0.90 0.48 -25.65
N GLY A 114 1.56 1.57 -25.22
CA GLY A 114 1.15 2.95 -25.50
C GLY A 114 0.12 3.52 -24.54
N ALA A 115 -0.17 2.86 -23.42
CA ALA A 115 -1.06 3.42 -22.40
C ALA A 115 -0.47 4.70 -21.80
N LYS A 116 -1.34 5.69 -21.54
CA LYS A 116 -0.98 6.88 -20.79
C LYS A 116 -0.87 6.50 -19.31
N ILE A 117 0.29 6.72 -18.69
CA ILE A 117 0.51 6.47 -17.27
C ILE A 117 0.43 7.82 -16.54
N ILE A 118 -0.60 8.00 -15.72
CA ILE A 118 -0.94 9.24 -15.04
C ILE A 118 -0.65 9.11 -13.55
N ALA A 119 0.09 10.07 -12.98
CA ALA A 119 0.38 10.10 -11.55
C ALA A 119 0.74 11.51 -11.09
N HIS A 120 0.85 11.70 -9.77
CA HIS A 120 1.47 12.90 -9.21
C HIS A 120 2.95 12.98 -9.60
N GLU A 121 3.50 14.20 -9.72
CA GLU A 121 4.92 14.39 -10.08
C GLU A 121 5.87 13.73 -9.06
N ASN A 122 5.54 13.76 -7.75
CA ASN A 122 6.34 13.08 -6.72
C ASN A 122 6.40 11.57 -6.96
N THR A 123 5.29 10.93 -7.33
CA THR A 123 5.26 9.50 -7.71
C THR A 123 6.24 9.21 -8.86
N LYS A 124 6.27 10.07 -9.90
CA LYS A 124 7.25 9.96 -10.98
C LYS A 124 8.68 10.18 -10.48
N GLY A 125 8.88 11.13 -9.57
CA GLY A 125 10.17 11.39 -8.94
C GLY A 125 10.73 10.13 -8.27
N TRP A 126 9.94 9.49 -7.40
CA TRP A 126 10.31 8.24 -6.73
C TRP A 126 10.61 7.10 -7.72
N LEU A 127 9.79 6.94 -8.74
CA LEU A 127 10.00 5.93 -9.80
C LEU A 127 11.20 6.24 -10.71
N SER A 128 11.79 7.42 -10.62
CA SER A 128 12.91 7.87 -11.44
C SER A 128 14.24 7.95 -10.68
N THR A 129 14.25 7.67 -9.38
CA THR A 129 15.42 7.87 -8.50
C THR A 129 15.76 6.57 -7.75
N SER A 130 17.03 6.40 -7.36
CA SER A 130 17.44 5.34 -6.43
C SER A 130 17.27 5.83 -5.00
N PHE A 131 16.65 5.03 -4.14
CA PHE A 131 16.49 5.34 -2.72
C PHE A 131 16.38 4.04 -1.90
N TYR A 132 16.54 4.18 -0.58
CA TYR A 132 16.44 3.08 0.36
C TYR A 132 15.26 3.31 1.31
N VAL A 133 14.44 2.30 1.49
CA VAL A 133 13.32 2.29 2.43
C VAL A 133 13.71 1.46 3.63
N ASP A 134 14.03 2.12 4.73
CA ASP A 134 14.60 1.49 5.94
C ASP A 134 13.65 0.49 6.61
N TRP A 135 12.35 0.77 6.65
CA TRP A 135 11.37 -0.11 7.25
C TRP A 135 11.10 -1.39 6.44
N GLN A 136 11.48 -1.40 5.15
CA GLN A 136 11.43 -2.58 4.28
C GLN A 136 12.78 -3.29 4.16
N ASP A 137 13.86 -2.66 4.66
CA ASP A 137 15.25 -3.06 4.39
C ASP A 137 15.48 -3.28 2.89
N ARG A 138 15.07 -2.32 2.08
CA ARG A 138 15.05 -2.48 0.63
C ARG A 138 15.48 -1.23 -0.12
N SER A 139 16.39 -1.42 -1.08
CA SER A 139 16.75 -0.41 -2.07
C SER A 139 15.86 -0.52 -3.30
N TYR A 140 15.46 0.63 -3.80
CA TYR A 140 14.74 0.77 -5.06
C TYR A 140 15.65 1.45 -6.08
N VAL A 141 15.55 1.02 -7.34
CA VAL A 141 16.28 1.60 -8.47
C VAL A 141 15.28 2.22 -9.44
N PRO A 142 15.70 3.19 -10.26
CA PRO A 142 14.81 3.81 -11.22
C PRO A 142 14.15 2.78 -12.15
N LEU A 143 12.85 2.90 -12.34
CA LEU A 143 12.16 2.11 -13.36
C LEU A 143 12.64 2.53 -14.76
N PRO A 144 12.56 1.64 -15.76
CA PRO A 144 12.80 2.02 -17.16
C PRO A 144 11.87 3.18 -17.58
N PRO A 145 12.31 4.09 -18.47
CA PRO A 145 11.50 5.25 -18.88
C PRO A 145 10.08 4.90 -19.32
N VAL A 146 9.89 3.78 -20.00
CA VAL A 146 8.59 3.29 -20.48
C VAL A 146 7.63 2.89 -19.34
N ALA A 147 8.15 2.66 -18.14
CA ALA A 147 7.38 2.28 -16.95
C ALA A 147 7.09 3.46 -16.00
N ARG A 148 7.65 4.63 -16.31
CA ARG A 148 7.44 5.84 -15.51
C ARG A 148 6.19 6.57 -15.98
N PRO A 149 5.50 7.32 -15.09
CA PRO A 149 4.42 8.22 -15.51
C PRO A 149 4.87 9.16 -16.64
N ASN A 150 4.10 9.18 -17.71
CA ASN A 150 4.33 10.03 -18.89
C ASN A 150 3.33 11.18 -19.00
N ASP A 151 2.34 11.24 -18.09
CA ASP A 151 1.42 12.36 -17.89
C ASP A 151 1.32 12.63 -16.39
N THR A 152 1.82 13.77 -15.94
CA THR A 152 1.91 14.11 -14.52
C THR A 152 1.23 15.41 -14.20
N PHE A 153 0.82 15.58 -12.94
CA PHE A 153 0.18 16.78 -12.45
C PHE A 153 0.61 17.08 -11.01
N TYR A 154 0.39 18.31 -10.53
CA TYR A 154 0.69 18.74 -9.16
C TYR A 154 -0.55 18.90 -8.28
N THR A 155 -1.70 19.22 -8.83
CA THR A 155 -2.88 19.54 -8.01
C THR A 155 -4.06 18.66 -8.33
N LYS A 156 -4.71 18.87 -9.44
CA LYS A 156 -5.89 18.11 -9.89
C LYS A 156 -6.07 18.16 -11.39
N GLY A 157 -6.82 17.20 -11.89
CA GLY A 157 -7.21 17.14 -13.28
C GLY A 157 -8.59 16.52 -13.45
N ARG A 158 -9.09 16.58 -14.68
CA ARG A 158 -10.35 15.97 -15.10
C ARG A 158 -10.20 15.49 -16.54
N THR A 159 -10.72 14.32 -16.81
CA THR A 159 -10.77 13.78 -18.16
C THR A 159 -12.10 13.06 -18.38
N GLN A 160 -12.39 12.76 -19.65
CA GLN A 160 -13.55 11.95 -20.02
C GLN A 160 -13.10 10.82 -20.92
N LEU A 161 -13.68 9.62 -20.73
CA LEU A 161 -13.50 8.50 -21.61
C LEU A 161 -14.83 7.75 -21.74
N GLY A 162 -15.29 7.54 -22.98
CA GLY A 162 -16.54 6.82 -23.26
C GLY A 162 -17.76 7.40 -22.54
N GLY A 163 -17.85 8.72 -22.41
CA GLY A 163 -18.93 9.41 -21.71
C GLY A 163 -18.85 9.40 -20.18
N ARG A 164 -17.81 8.79 -19.60
CA ARG A 164 -17.60 8.76 -18.14
C ARG A 164 -16.61 9.85 -17.73
N THR A 165 -16.95 10.55 -16.66
CA THR A 165 -16.11 11.59 -16.08
C THR A 165 -15.17 11.02 -15.02
N ILE A 166 -13.88 11.28 -15.16
CA ILE A 166 -12.85 10.91 -14.21
C ILE A 166 -12.21 12.19 -13.68
N GLU A 167 -12.38 12.43 -12.38
CA GLU A 167 -11.70 13.50 -11.64
C GLU A 167 -10.57 12.89 -10.82
N TYR A 168 -9.43 13.56 -10.76
CA TYR A 168 -8.30 13.09 -9.98
C TYR A 168 -7.56 14.27 -9.38
N GLY A 169 -6.87 14.02 -8.26
CA GLY A 169 -6.14 15.08 -7.60
C GLY A 169 -5.19 14.56 -6.55
N HIS A 170 -4.21 15.40 -6.21
CA HIS A 170 -3.26 15.15 -5.15
C HIS A 170 -3.96 15.18 -3.79
N LEU A 171 -3.61 14.23 -2.94
CA LEU A 171 -3.99 14.20 -1.54
C LEU A 171 -2.84 14.72 -0.67
N PRO A 172 -3.12 15.30 0.51
CA PRO A 172 -2.09 15.48 1.51
C PRO A 172 -1.31 14.18 1.76
N ALA A 173 -0.02 14.31 2.05
CA ALA A 173 0.92 13.20 2.19
C ALA A 173 0.51 12.24 3.33
N ALA A 174 -0.37 11.30 3.04
CA ALA A 174 -0.91 10.32 3.98
C ALA A 174 -0.05 9.05 4.02
N HIS A 175 -0.06 8.30 2.93
CA HIS A 175 0.70 7.08 2.73
C HIS A 175 2.08 7.37 2.15
N THR A 176 2.13 8.23 1.12
CA THR A 176 3.32 8.81 0.49
C THR A 176 3.07 10.29 0.19
N ASP A 177 4.09 11.03 -0.25
CA ASP A 177 3.95 12.42 -0.70
C ASP A 177 3.36 12.55 -2.12
N GLY A 178 3.16 11.44 -2.81
CA GLY A 178 2.62 11.37 -4.15
C GLY A 178 1.22 10.79 -4.24
N ASP A 179 0.51 10.66 -3.11
CA ASP A 179 -0.82 10.08 -3.06
C ASP A 179 -1.83 10.87 -3.90
N ILE A 180 -2.65 10.16 -4.68
CA ILE A 180 -3.76 10.77 -5.42
C ILE A 180 -5.07 10.04 -5.15
N TYR A 181 -6.17 10.75 -5.33
CA TYR A 181 -7.48 10.13 -5.53
C TYR A 181 -7.83 10.07 -7.02
N VAL A 182 -8.64 9.09 -7.40
CA VAL A 182 -9.26 8.99 -8.72
C VAL A 182 -10.75 8.73 -8.52
N ARG A 183 -11.58 9.69 -8.92
CA ARG A 183 -13.04 9.66 -8.75
C ARG A 183 -13.74 9.36 -10.06
N PHE A 184 -14.55 8.33 -10.08
CA PHE A 184 -15.49 7.99 -11.14
C PHE A 184 -16.84 8.63 -10.77
N VAL A 185 -17.13 9.79 -11.38
CA VAL A 185 -18.22 10.69 -10.95
C VAL A 185 -19.57 9.99 -10.99
N GLU A 186 -19.93 9.38 -12.13
CA GLU A 186 -21.22 8.75 -12.35
C GLU A 186 -21.43 7.50 -11.49
N ALA A 187 -20.34 6.79 -11.14
CA ALA A 187 -20.38 5.62 -10.26
C ALA A 187 -20.39 6.00 -8.78
N ASN A 188 -20.07 7.26 -8.46
CA ASN A 188 -19.81 7.74 -7.09
C ASN A 188 -18.80 6.86 -6.32
N VAL A 189 -17.67 6.57 -7.00
CA VAL A 189 -16.57 5.76 -6.48
C VAL A 189 -15.28 6.58 -6.49
N ILE A 190 -14.53 6.52 -5.41
CA ILE A 190 -13.23 7.18 -5.27
C ILE A 190 -12.18 6.13 -4.92
N ALA A 191 -11.22 5.89 -5.82
CA ALA A 191 -9.99 5.17 -5.50
C ALA A 191 -9.04 6.11 -4.76
N VAL A 192 -8.48 5.65 -3.66
CA VAL A 192 -7.66 6.46 -2.74
C VAL A 192 -6.31 5.83 -2.41
N GLY A 193 -5.99 4.68 -3.02
CA GLY A 193 -4.73 4.00 -2.77
C GLY A 193 -4.47 3.73 -1.29
N GLY A 194 -3.26 4.02 -0.84
CA GLY A 194 -2.81 3.81 0.53
C GLY A 194 -3.32 4.84 1.55
N ALA A 195 -4.00 5.92 1.11
CA ALA A 195 -4.53 6.95 2.02
C ALA A 195 -5.63 6.43 2.97
N LEU A 196 -6.25 5.29 2.64
CA LEU A 196 -7.23 4.59 3.48
C LEU A 196 -6.72 3.20 3.84
N GLY A 197 -6.77 2.83 5.10
CA GLY A 197 -6.15 1.61 5.64
C GLY A 197 -6.88 0.30 5.30
N GLY A 198 -8.04 0.35 4.64
CA GLY A 198 -8.76 -0.85 4.22
C GLY A 198 -9.22 -1.77 5.35
N GLY A 199 -9.54 -1.21 6.53
CA GLY A 199 -9.92 -1.98 7.73
C GLY A 199 -8.74 -2.39 8.61
N ARG A 200 -7.57 -1.82 8.39
CA ARG A 200 -6.37 -1.96 9.23
C ARG A 200 -5.77 -0.60 9.52
N TYR A 201 -4.85 -0.52 10.48
CA TYR A 201 -4.06 0.69 10.67
C TYR A 201 -3.44 1.16 9.35
N PRO A 202 -3.61 2.44 8.98
CA PRO A 202 -3.01 2.97 7.76
C PRO A 202 -1.50 2.86 7.82
N LEU A 203 -0.90 2.40 6.72
CA LEU A 203 0.53 2.38 6.55
C LEU A 203 0.99 3.75 6.09
N MET A 204 1.97 4.32 6.78
CA MET A 204 2.62 5.55 6.37
C MET A 204 4.06 5.23 5.98
N ASP A 205 4.41 5.44 4.73
CA ASP A 205 5.78 5.35 4.26
C ASP A 205 6.49 6.70 4.55
N TYR A 206 6.98 6.83 5.78
CA TYR A 206 7.67 8.03 6.22
C TYR A 206 8.96 8.32 5.45
N THR A 207 9.55 7.32 4.75
CA THR A 207 10.71 7.52 3.88
C THR A 207 10.35 8.36 2.66
N THR A 208 9.12 8.20 2.16
CA THR A 208 8.61 8.93 1.00
C THR A 208 7.51 9.93 1.38
N GLY A 209 7.60 10.47 2.59
CA GLY A 209 6.82 11.63 3.04
C GLY A 209 5.48 11.31 3.70
N GLY A 210 5.06 10.04 3.80
CA GLY A 210 3.82 9.67 4.49
C GLY A 210 3.88 9.92 5.99
N TRP A 211 2.82 10.49 6.56
CA TRP A 211 2.75 10.79 7.99
C TRP A 211 1.32 10.89 8.53
N LEU A 212 1.17 10.76 9.84
CA LEU A 212 -0.15 10.67 10.47
C LEU A 212 -0.99 11.96 10.34
N GLY A 213 -0.37 13.13 10.30
CA GLY A 213 -1.09 14.39 10.02
C GLY A 213 -1.65 14.42 8.61
N GLY A 214 -0.88 13.92 7.64
CA GLY A 214 -1.35 13.77 6.26
C GLY A 214 -2.53 12.79 6.15
N VAL A 215 -2.54 11.70 6.93
CA VAL A 215 -3.71 10.79 7.01
C VAL A 215 -4.95 11.53 7.50
N VAL A 216 -4.82 12.39 8.52
CA VAL A 216 -5.91 13.24 9.02
C VAL A 216 -6.41 14.18 7.92
N GLU A 217 -5.51 14.91 7.28
CA GLU A 217 -5.85 15.91 6.25
C GLU A 217 -6.43 15.27 4.99
N ALA A 218 -5.87 14.16 4.53
CA ALA A 218 -6.39 13.42 3.38
C ALA A 218 -7.79 12.85 3.67
N SER A 219 -8.01 12.29 4.87
CA SER A 219 -9.34 11.82 5.28
C SER A 219 -10.36 12.95 5.30
N GLN A 220 -10.00 14.14 5.81
CA GLN A 220 -10.87 15.33 5.79
C GLN A 220 -11.18 15.79 4.37
N ALA A 221 -10.17 15.85 3.49
CA ALA A 221 -10.36 16.23 2.09
C ALA A 221 -11.30 15.26 1.37
N LEU A 222 -11.12 13.95 1.56
CA LEU A 222 -11.99 12.92 0.99
C LEU A 222 -13.42 12.99 1.52
N LEU A 223 -13.61 13.23 2.83
CA LEU A 223 -14.94 13.44 3.41
C LEU A 223 -15.62 14.67 2.84
N SER A 224 -14.90 15.76 2.58
CA SER A 224 -15.46 16.99 2.02
C SER A 224 -15.97 16.85 0.59
N MET A 225 -15.41 15.93 -0.21
CA MET A 225 -15.81 15.66 -1.58
C MET A 225 -16.77 14.48 -1.75
N SER A 226 -17.21 13.87 -0.65
CA SER A 226 -18.05 12.68 -0.64
C SER A 226 -19.42 12.93 -0.03
N ASP A 227 -20.37 12.08 -0.39
CA ASP A 227 -21.69 11.99 0.21
C ASP A 227 -21.92 10.62 0.89
N ALA A 228 -23.11 10.40 1.44
CA ALA A 228 -23.45 9.17 2.16
C ALA A 228 -23.40 7.88 1.29
N GLN A 229 -23.48 8.03 -0.03
CA GLN A 229 -23.48 6.92 -0.98
C GLN A 229 -22.09 6.69 -1.60
N THR A 230 -21.13 7.55 -1.35
CA THR A 230 -19.78 7.45 -1.91
C THR A 230 -19.09 6.17 -1.41
N ARG A 231 -18.52 5.42 -2.34
CA ARG A 231 -17.74 4.21 -2.09
C ARG A 231 -16.26 4.51 -2.29
N PHE A 232 -15.44 4.08 -1.33
CA PHE A 232 -13.99 4.25 -1.39
C PHE A 232 -13.31 2.92 -1.67
N VAL A 233 -12.33 2.94 -2.56
CA VAL A 233 -11.47 1.80 -2.87
C VAL A 233 -10.06 2.12 -2.40
N ALA A 234 -9.64 1.47 -1.32
CA ALA A 234 -8.28 1.51 -0.80
C ALA A 234 -7.33 0.64 -1.64
N ALA A 235 -6.03 0.75 -1.40
CA ALA A 235 -5.02 -0.11 -2.05
C ALA A 235 -5.28 -1.61 -1.79
N GLU A 236 -5.88 -1.95 -0.67
CA GLU A 236 -6.23 -3.32 -0.28
C GLU A 236 -7.59 -3.36 0.44
N GLY A 237 -8.11 -4.57 0.60
CA GLY A 237 -9.33 -4.83 1.38
C GLY A 237 -10.62 -4.60 0.61
N ALA A 238 -11.73 -4.57 1.35
CA ALA A 238 -13.06 -4.38 0.80
C ALA A 238 -13.33 -2.91 0.44
N ILE A 239 -14.38 -2.67 -0.35
CA ILE A 239 -14.91 -1.33 -0.58
C ILE A 239 -15.36 -0.74 0.76
N GLN A 240 -14.98 0.49 1.02
CA GLN A 240 -15.25 1.23 2.25
C GLN A 240 -16.35 2.26 2.02
N SER A 241 -17.10 2.54 3.07
CA SER A 241 -18.10 3.61 3.09
C SER A 241 -17.52 4.94 3.59
N ARG A 242 -18.31 5.99 3.47
CA ARG A 242 -18.00 7.29 4.10
C ARG A 242 -17.91 7.17 5.64
N ALA A 243 -18.69 6.28 6.25
CA ALA A 243 -18.63 6.04 7.69
C ALA A 243 -17.29 5.39 8.09
N ASP A 244 -16.79 4.41 7.32
CA ASP A 244 -15.48 3.80 7.58
C ASP A 244 -14.35 4.83 7.49
N LEU A 245 -14.41 5.75 6.53
CA LEU A 245 -13.45 6.85 6.41
C LEU A 245 -13.54 7.81 7.61
N GLN A 246 -14.74 8.10 8.13
CA GLN A 246 -14.90 8.89 9.34
C GLN A 246 -14.27 8.20 10.55
N VAL A 247 -14.48 6.89 10.71
CA VAL A 247 -13.86 6.09 11.78
C VAL A 247 -12.33 6.14 11.70
N GLN A 248 -11.75 6.07 10.47
CA GLN A 248 -10.30 6.26 10.30
C GLN A 248 -9.84 7.65 10.72
N LEU A 249 -10.57 8.69 10.33
CA LEU A 249 -10.24 10.07 10.71
C LEU A 249 -10.22 10.25 12.23
N ASP A 250 -11.24 9.72 12.91
CA ASP A 250 -11.36 9.85 14.36
C ASP A 250 -10.24 9.11 15.09
N MET A 251 -9.93 7.88 14.66
CA MET A 251 -8.78 7.10 15.16
C MET A 251 -7.47 7.84 14.92
N ALA A 252 -7.23 8.34 13.70
CA ALA A 252 -5.99 9.03 13.34
C ALA A 252 -5.78 10.32 14.15
N ARG A 253 -6.83 11.11 14.36
CA ARG A 253 -6.79 12.32 15.20
C ARG A 253 -6.43 11.98 16.64
N ALA A 254 -7.20 11.06 17.26
CA ALA A 254 -6.95 10.67 18.63
C ALA A 254 -5.54 10.11 18.84
N THR A 255 -5.08 9.28 17.91
CA THR A 255 -3.72 8.72 18.00
C THR A 255 -2.65 9.78 17.79
N ARG A 256 -2.83 10.72 16.85
CA ARG A 256 -1.91 11.84 16.64
C ARG A 256 -1.72 12.68 17.91
N GLU A 257 -2.81 13.03 18.59
CA GLU A 257 -2.78 13.77 19.85
C GLU A 257 -2.05 13.00 20.95
N ARG A 258 -2.36 11.71 21.12
CA ARG A 258 -1.71 10.84 22.12
C ARG A 258 -0.21 10.69 21.88
N ILE A 259 0.20 10.50 20.62
CA ILE A 259 1.62 10.38 20.25
C ILE A 259 2.33 11.71 20.49
N ALA A 260 1.74 12.85 20.09
CA ALA A 260 2.34 14.17 20.31
C ALA A 260 2.57 14.44 21.82
N GLU A 261 1.59 14.10 22.65
CA GLU A 261 1.73 14.24 24.11
C GLU A 261 2.77 13.27 24.68
N ALA A 262 2.82 12.03 24.21
CA ALA A 262 3.85 11.07 24.62
C ALA A 262 5.27 11.54 24.21
N MET A 263 5.42 12.09 23.00
CA MET A 263 6.70 12.67 22.54
C MET A 263 7.16 13.84 23.40
N LYS A 264 6.27 14.76 23.80
CA LYS A 264 6.57 15.86 24.73
C LYS A 264 7.10 15.35 26.08
N ARG A 265 6.64 14.19 26.50
CA ARG A 265 7.10 13.52 27.75
C ARG A 265 8.36 12.68 27.55
N GLY A 266 8.93 12.65 26.34
CA GLY A 266 10.15 11.92 26.01
C GLY A 266 9.95 10.41 25.81
N PHE A 267 8.72 9.95 25.58
CA PHE A 267 8.45 8.53 25.37
C PHE A 267 8.99 8.05 24.03
N SER A 268 9.62 6.88 24.07
CA SER A 268 9.97 6.10 22.88
C SER A 268 8.74 5.35 22.33
N VAL A 269 8.88 4.76 21.15
CA VAL A 269 7.84 3.87 20.60
C VAL A 269 7.59 2.67 21.52
N ASP A 270 8.62 2.12 22.13
CA ASP A 270 8.49 0.98 23.05
C ASP A 270 7.73 1.37 24.32
N ASP A 271 7.94 2.58 24.84
CA ASP A 271 7.15 3.12 25.96
C ASP A 271 5.68 3.27 25.57
N MET A 272 5.38 3.78 24.36
CA MET A 272 4.02 3.93 23.85
C MET A 272 3.31 2.59 23.71
N LEU A 273 4.02 1.56 23.20
CA LEU A 273 3.51 0.19 23.11
C LEU A 273 3.25 -0.41 24.50
N ALA A 274 4.20 -0.27 25.41
CA ALA A 274 4.07 -0.79 26.77
C ALA A 274 2.90 -0.17 27.54
N GLN A 275 2.58 1.11 27.27
CA GLN A 275 1.44 1.80 27.86
C GLN A 275 0.11 1.55 27.12
N GLY A 276 0.15 0.82 25.99
CA GLY A 276 -1.03 0.53 25.20
C GLY A 276 -1.70 1.79 24.67
N LEU A 277 -0.92 2.67 24.04
CA LEU A 277 -1.38 3.99 23.57
C LEU A 277 -2.58 3.92 22.61
N THR A 278 -2.72 2.79 21.90
CA THR A 278 -3.77 2.54 20.91
C THR A 278 -4.71 1.39 21.28
N LYS A 279 -4.61 0.85 22.52
CA LYS A 279 -5.28 -0.38 22.96
C LYS A 279 -6.80 -0.42 22.73
N ASP A 280 -7.44 0.75 22.72
CA ASP A 280 -8.87 0.92 22.44
C ASP A 280 -9.21 0.80 20.94
N PHE A 281 -8.21 0.97 20.06
CA PHE A 281 -8.35 0.83 18.61
C PHE A 281 -7.87 -0.54 18.11
N ASP A 282 -6.90 -1.17 18.79
CA ASP A 282 -6.25 -2.42 18.34
C ASP A 282 -7.23 -3.55 17.98
N PRO A 283 -8.36 -3.78 18.69
CA PRO A 283 -9.31 -4.82 18.31
C PRO A 283 -9.93 -4.63 16.92
N ALA A 284 -10.08 -3.39 16.47
CA ALA A 284 -10.65 -3.06 15.17
C ALA A 284 -9.59 -2.89 14.08
N TRP A 285 -8.37 -2.45 14.44
CA TRP A 285 -7.34 -2.03 13.49
C TRP A 285 -6.15 -2.97 13.41
N GLY A 286 -6.00 -3.92 14.34
CA GLY A 286 -4.95 -4.93 14.36
C GLY A 286 -3.70 -4.51 15.14
N ASP A 287 -2.55 -5.03 14.74
CA ASP A 287 -1.28 -4.83 15.43
C ASP A 287 -0.77 -3.39 15.29
N PRO A 288 -0.61 -2.63 16.38
CA PRO A 288 -0.20 -1.23 16.33
C PRO A 288 1.30 -1.00 16.14
N ARG A 289 2.14 -2.03 16.22
CA ARG A 289 3.60 -1.87 16.30
C ARG A 289 4.18 -1.09 15.12
N PHE A 290 3.81 -1.46 13.90
CA PHE A 290 4.30 -0.73 12.72
C PHE A 290 3.66 0.65 12.62
N PHE A 291 2.36 0.76 12.90
CA PHE A 291 1.62 2.02 12.87
C PHE A 291 2.21 3.05 13.85
N LEU A 292 2.47 2.68 15.11
CA LEU A 292 3.10 3.57 16.08
C LEU A 292 4.52 3.94 15.67
N ARG A 293 5.31 3.00 15.13
CA ARG A 293 6.67 3.27 14.67
C ARG A 293 6.67 4.26 13.50
N SER A 294 5.84 4.03 12.48
CA SER A 294 5.76 4.90 11.32
C SER A 294 5.18 6.28 11.67
N SER A 295 4.19 6.33 12.56
CA SER A 295 3.65 7.58 13.10
C SER A 295 4.72 8.39 13.84
N TYR A 296 5.46 7.76 14.75
CA TYR A 296 6.54 8.40 15.49
C TYR A 296 7.63 8.95 14.56
N ARG A 297 8.06 8.13 13.59
CA ARG A 297 9.09 8.53 12.61
C ARG A 297 8.61 9.69 11.72
N GLY A 298 7.40 9.60 11.19
CA GLY A 298 6.82 10.64 10.34
C GLY A 298 6.60 11.95 11.08
N LEU A 299 6.21 11.91 12.36
CA LEU A 299 5.99 13.10 13.18
C LEU A 299 7.29 13.90 13.46
N TRP A 300 8.47 13.27 13.50
CA TRP A 300 9.72 13.98 13.68
C TRP A 300 9.99 15.02 12.59
N GLY A 301 9.60 14.75 11.35
CA GLY A 301 9.68 15.73 10.26
C GLY A 301 8.74 16.93 10.43
N HIS A 302 7.71 16.80 11.28
CA HIS A 302 6.62 17.76 11.49
C HIS A 302 6.51 18.26 12.95
N VAL A 303 7.57 18.15 13.74
CA VAL A 303 7.59 18.51 15.18
C VAL A 303 7.09 19.93 15.44
N ARG A 304 7.41 20.88 14.56
CA ARG A 304 6.94 22.27 14.69
C ARG A 304 5.43 22.42 14.60
N GLU A 305 4.78 21.62 13.77
CA GLU A 305 3.31 21.64 13.59
C GLU A 305 2.58 21.08 14.81
N LEU A 306 3.26 20.27 15.62
CA LEU A 306 2.71 19.69 16.84
C LEU A 306 2.83 20.63 18.06
N GLY A 307 3.47 21.79 17.93
CA GLY A 307 3.76 22.66 19.06
C GLY A 307 4.64 21.99 20.11
N ALA A 308 5.48 21.05 19.71
CA ALA A 308 6.31 20.27 20.63
C ALA A 308 7.71 20.89 20.85
N ILE A 309 8.03 22.00 20.14
CA ILE A 309 9.25 22.80 20.32
C ILE A 309 8.85 24.28 20.37
#